data_54f144b0eb1544f591e9568961c4f296
#
_entry.id   54f144b0eb1544f591e9568961c4f296
#
_cell.length_a   1.000
_cell.length_b   1.000
_cell.length_c   1.000
_cell.angle_alpha   90.00
_cell.angle_beta   90.00
_cell.angle_gamma   90.00
#
_symmetry.space_group_name_H-M   'P 1'
#
loop_
_entity.id
_entity.type
_entity.pdbx_description
1 polymer ?
#
loop_
_entity_poly.entity_id
_entity_poly.type
_entity_poly.pdbx_seq_one_letter_code
_entity_poly.pdbx_strand_id
1 'polypeptide(L)'
;MSAAVAAAVVAGALAAAGIGDLAGALAVRPRRARRPLAATVAGAITRLGRRVGAPRAPRDLAERIDAAAARLTVADAMAAKAGGAVAGLLASLPPAAGAPGRLGYLLPVAAAAAGFLAPDLWLRGRSRRRARVMAVELPDVVDLLRVALQAGLPPTRALAEVGRRHPGLLGAELRRAAAQAAVGRPRAAALAELRRRAPLAGVAALTAALDRADRLGTPPAEALAALAREAREDRARRRAEAAARAAPKIQLVVALLLVPSVLLLVAAALAPAVLSAT
;
A
#
# COMPACT_ATOMS: atom_id res chain seq x y z
N MET A 1 7.51 -13.49 31.91
CA MET A 1 7.15 -13.75 30.49
C MET A 1 8.14 -14.77 29.97
N SER A 2 7.71 -16.03 29.76
CA SER A 2 8.59 -17.14 29.38
C SER A 2 9.11 -16.94 27.96
N ALA A 3 10.36 -17.36 27.69
CA ALA A 3 10.99 -17.34 26.36
C ALA A 3 10.11 -17.95 25.26
N ALA A 4 9.21 -18.87 25.63
CA ALA A 4 8.22 -19.46 24.74
C ALA A 4 7.17 -18.46 24.20
N VAL A 5 6.75 -17.47 25.00
CA VAL A 5 5.81 -16.42 24.55
C VAL A 5 6.49 -15.45 23.59
N ALA A 6 7.75 -15.08 23.88
CA ALA A 6 8.54 -14.24 22.98
C ALA A 6 8.82 -14.96 21.66
N ALA A 7 9.16 -16.26 21.68
CA ALA A 7 9.38 -17.07 20.50
C ALA A 7 8.08 -17.25 19.68
N ALA A 8 6.91 -17.41 20.32
CA ALA A 8 5.62 -17.52 19.64
C ALA A 8 5.20 -16.20 18.99
N VAL A 9 5.44 -15.05 19.63
CA VAL A 9 5.19 -13.71 19.06
C VAL A 9 6.12 -13.44 17.87
N VAL A 10 7.41 -13.80 17.99
CA VAL A 10 8.38 -13.66 16.90
C VAL A 10 8.05 -14.62 15.75
N ALA A 11 7.66 -15.86 16.01
CA ALA A 11 7.23 -16.81 14.98
C ALA A 11 5.93 -16.34 14.29
N GLY A 12 4.97 -15.80 15.03
CA GLY A 12 3.75 -15.19 14.48
C GLY A 12 4.03 -13.94 13.63
N ALA A 13 4.95 -13.07 14.07
CA ALA A 13 5.39 -11.90 13.32
C ALA A 13 6.20 -12.28 12.07
N LEU A 14 7.05 -13.29 12.12
CA LEU A 14 7.79 -13.82 10.98
C LEU A 14 6.87 -14.52 9.98
N ALA A 15 5.85 -15.25 10.45
CA ALA A 15 4.82 -15.83 9.59
C ALA A 15 3.99 -14.73 8.90
N ALA A 16 3.61 -13.68 9.62
CA ALA A 16 2.89 -12.54 9.05
C ALA A 16 3.75 -11.74 8.05
N ALA A 17 5.04 -11.52 8.34
CA ALA A 17 5.99 -10.89 7.44
C ALA A 17 6.27 -11.77 6.22
N GLY A 18 6.45 -13.08 6.39
CA GLY A 18 6.62 -14.05 5.30
C GLY A 18 5.40 -14.13 4.37
N ILE A 19 4.18 -14.00 4.90
CA ILE A 19 2.95 -13.94 4.10
C ILE A 19 2.89 -12.62 3.30
N GLY A 20 3.37 -11.50 3.87
CA GLY A 20 3.50 -10.21 3.16
C GLY A 20 4.45 -10.29 1.98
N ASP A 21 5.62 -10.90 2.15
CA ASP A 21 6.60 -11.16 1.09
C ASP A 21 6.10 -12.19 0.06
N LEU A 22 5.33 -13.19 0.50
CA LEU A 22 4.68 -14.19 -0.35
C LEU A 22 3.63 -13.58 -1.27
N ALA A 23 2.80 -12.66 -0.75
CA ALA A 23 1.84 -11.92 -1.55
C ALA A 23 2.55 -10.96 -2.54
N GLY A 24 3.72 -10.42 -2.16
CA GLY A 24 4.61 -9.66 -3.04
C GLY A 24 5.17 -10.50 -4.20
N ALA A 25 5.59 -11.71 -3.92
CA ALA A 25 6.14 -12.64 -4.93
C ALA A 25 5.09 -13.13 -5.94
N LEU A 26 3.81 -13.22 -5.56
CA LEU A 26 2.71 -13.52 -6.48
C LEU A 26 2.42 -12.37 -7.47
N ALA A 27 2.70 -11.12 -7.05
CA ALA A 27 2.41 -9.94 -7.86
C ALA A 27 3.51 -9.56 -8.87
N VAL A 28 4.73 -10.08 -8.68
CA VAL A 28 5.88 -9.81 -9.56
C VAL A 28 6.25 -11.09 -10.29
N ARG A 29 6.01 -11.15 -11.60
CA ARG A 29 6.67 -12.16 -12.44
C ARG A 29 8.15 -11.73 -12.59
N PRO A 30 9.12 -12.42 -11.97
CA PRO A 30 10.52 -12.15 -12.26
C PRO A 30 10.85 -12.65 -13.66
N ARG A 31 11.50 -11.79 -14.46
CA ARG A 31 12.25 -12.27 -15.62
C ARG A 31 13.30 -13.25 -15.11
N ARG A 32 13.17 -14.52 -15.53
CA ARG A 32 14.19 -15.60 -15.44
C ARG A 32 15.20 -15.47 -14.29
N ALA A 33 14.79 -15.61 -13.05
CA ALA A 33 15.66 -15.92 -11.93
C ALA A 33 15.01 -17.04 -11.11
N ARG A 34 15.82 -17.91 -10.50
CA ARG A 34 15.43 -19.05 -9.66
C ARG A 34 14.18 -18.73 -8.85
N ARG A 35 13.12 -19.55 -9.00
CA ARG A 35 11.86 -19.37 -8.25
C ARG A 35 12.21 -19.35 -6.76
N PRO A 36 12.05 -18.22 -6.05
CA PRO A 36 12.30 -18.21 -4.61
C PRO A 36 11.32 -19.18 -3.95
N LEU A 37 11.75 -19.90 -2.92
CA LEU A 37 10.93 -20.82 -2.12
C LEU A 37 9.56 -20.21 -1.76
N ALA A 38 9.54 -18.89 -1.53
CA ALA A 38 8.36 -18.08 -1.33
C ALA A 38 7.28 -18.24 -2.43
N ALA A 39 7.64 -18.32 -3.71
CA ALA A 39 6.67 -18.47 -4.80
C ALA A 39 6.06 -19.87 -4.85
N THR A 40 6.82 -20.89 -4.43
CA THR A 40 6.37 -22.27 -4.36
C THR A 40 5.39 -22.47 -3.20
N VAL A 41 5.68 -21.91 -2.05
CA VAL A 41 4.82 -21.91 -0.85
C VAL A 41 3.53 -21.14 -1.11
N ALA A 42 3.60 -19.97 -1.75
CA ALA A 42 2.42 -19.19 -2.14
C ALA A 42 1.51 -19.97 -3.10
N GLY A 43 2.10 -20.69 -4.07
CA GLY A 43 1.34 -21.56 -4.97
C GLY A 43 0.69 -22.76 -4.25
N ALA A 44 1.31 -23.28 -3.21
CA ALA A 44 0.74 -24.33 -2.37
C ALA A 44 -0.44 -23.82 -1.52
N ILE A 45 -0.29 -22.65 -0.90
CA ILE A 45 -1.31 -21.98 -0.08
C ILE A 45 -2.56 -21.67 -0.93
N THR A 46 -2.39 -21.14 -2.14
CA THR A 46 -3.52 -20.84 -3.03
C THR A 46 -4.22 -22.11 -3.52
N ARG A 47 -3.49 -23.20 -3.79
CA ARG A 47 -4.09 -24.49 -4.14
C ARG A 47 -4.91 -25.08 -3.00
N LEU A 48 -4.39 -24.99 -1.77
CA LEU A 48 -5.07 -25.45 -0.56
C LEU A 48 -6.36 -24.64 -0.35
N GLY A 49 -6.30 -23.31 -0.46
CA GLY A 49 -7.46 -22.43 -0.33
C GLY A 49 -8.55 -22.68 -1.37
N ARG A 50 -8.19 -23.09 -2.60
CA ARG A 50 -9.18 -23.48 -3.62
C ARG A 50 -9.93 -24.77 -3.27
N ARG A 51 -9.34 -25.67 -2.50
CA ARG A 51 -9.99 -26.93 -2.04
C ARG A 51 -10.97 -26.71 -0.90
N VAL A 52 -10.69 -25.72 -0.04
CA VAL A 52 -11.52 -25.42 1.16
C VAL A 52 -12.82 -24.69 0.81
N GLY A 53 -12.93 -24.15 -0.42
CA GLY A 53 -14.08 -23.36 -0.84
C GLY A 53 -13.92 -21.88 -0.47
N ALA A 54 -14.14 -21.00 -1.43
CA ALA A 54 -14.01 -19.57 -1.21
C ALA A 54 -15.29 -19.00 -0.60
N PRO A 55 -15.26 -18.34 0.57
CA PRO A 55 -16.39 -17.58 1.05
C PRO A 55 -16.77 -16.48 0.06
N ARG A 56 -18.03 -16.01 0.09
CA ARG A 56 -18.50 -14.96 -0.83
C ARG A 56 -17.57 -13.75 -0.77
N ALA A 57 -17.05 -13.33 -1.94
CA ALA A 57 -16.14 -12.22 -2.04
C ALA A 57 -16.81 -10.90 -1.62
N PRO A 58 -16.20 -10.08 -0.75
CA PRO A 58 -16.67 -8.74 -0.48
C PRO A 58 -16.71 -7.91 -1.77
N ARG A 59 -17.76 -7.11 -1.97
CA ARG A 59 -17.95 -6.26 -3.15
C ARG A 59 -16.75 -5.35 -3.44
N ASP A 60 -16.10 -4.87 -2.38
CA ASP A 60 -14.95 -3.96 -2.47
C ASP A 60 -13.63 -4.65 -2.86
N LEU A 61 -13.57 -6.00 -2.90
CA LEU A 61 -12.30 -6.69 -3.13
C LEU A 61 -11.75 -6.43 -4.55
N ALA A 62 -12.63 -6.39 -5.54
CA ALA A 62 -12.25 -6.07 -6.92
C ALA A 62 -11.66 -4.66 -7.03
N GLU A 63 -12.28 -3.67 -6.39
CA GLU A 63 -11.77 -2.28 -6.38
C GLU A 63 -10.41 -2.17 -5.68
N ARG A 64 -10.21 -2.91 -4.59
CA ARG A 64 -8.91 -2.96 -3.89
C ARG A 64 -7.82 -3.60 -4.73
N ILE A 65 -8.13 -4.64 -5.50
CA ILE A 65 -7.20 -5.28 -6.44
C ILE A 65 -6.84 -4.31 -7.56
N ASP A 66 -7.83 -3.60 -8.12
CA ASP A 66 -7.60 -2.57 -9.14
C ASP A 66 -6.73 -1.42 -8.62
N ALA A 67 -7.05 -0.89 -7.43
CA ALA A 67 -6.26 0.17 -6.79
C ALA A 67 -4.82 -0.26 -6.46
N ALA A 68 -4.62 -1.53 -6.08
CA ALA A 68 -3.30 -2.09 -5.85
C ALA A 68 -2.56 -2.40 -7.16
N ALA A 69 -3.24 -2.34 -8.32
CA ALA A 69 -2.78 -2.85 -9.61
C ALA A 69 -2.15 -4.24 -9.48
N ALA A 70 -2.75 -5.09 -8.66
CA ALA A 70 -2.32 -6.46 -8.50
C ALA A 70 -2.81 -7.29 -9.69
N ARG A 71 -1.94 -8.17 -10.21
CA ARG A 71 -2.31 -9.13 -11.27
C ARG A 71 -2.98 -10.36 -10.67
N LEU A 72 -3.90 -10.14 -9.74
CA LEU A 72 -4.64 -11.19 -9.03
C LEU A 72 -6.10 -11.14 -9.46
N THR A 73 -6.71 -12.30 -9.62
CA THR A 73 -8.16 -12.39 -9.74
C THR A 73 -8.80 -12.36 -8.36
N VAL A 74 -10.08 -12.02 -8.28
CA VAL A 74 -10.84 -12.09 -7.02
C VAL A 74 -10.78 -13.49 -6.43
N ALA A 75 -10.85 -14.52 -7.28
CA ALA A 75 -10.73 -15.91 -6.87
C ALA A 75 -9.35 -16.23 -6.26
N ASP A 76 -8.26 -15.71 -6.84
CA ASP A 76 -6.91 -15.91 -6.30
C ASP A 76 -6.74 -15.20 -4.96
N ALA A 77 -7.31 -14.00 -4.79
CA ALA A 77 -7.27 -13.28 -3.52
C ALA A 77 -8.06 -14.02 -2.43
N MET A 78 -9.22 -14.60 -2.77
CA MET A 78 -10.01 -15.39 -1.82
C MET A 78 -9.31 -16.71 -1.49
N ALA A 79 -8.69 -17.37 -2.48
CA ALA A 79 -7.88 -18.57 -2.24
C ALA A 79 -6.67 -18.28 -1.36
N ALA A 80 -6.03 -17.11 -1.51
CA ALA A 80 -4.94 -16.68 -0.65
C ALA A 80 -5.41 -16.44 0.81
N LYS A 81 -6.62 -15.91 1.01
CA LYS A 81 -7.21 -15.72 2.34
C LYS A 81 -7.49 -17.07 3.03
N ALA A 82 -8.20 -17.96 2.36
CA ALA A 82 -8.53 -19.27 2.89
C ALA A 82 -7.25 -20.10 3.18
N GLY A 83 -6.32 -20.12 2.23
CA GLY A 83 -5.04 -20.80 2.38
C GLY A 83 -4.17 -20.19 3.48
N GLY A 84 -4.17 -18.87 3.62
CA GLY A 84 -3.47 -18.14 4.68
C GLY A 84 -4.02 -18.48 6.08
N ALA A 85 -5.35 -18.58 6.22
CA ALA A 85 -5.98 -19.00 7.47
C ALA A 85 -5.58 -20.44 7.88
N VAL A 86 -5.63 -21.37 6.92
CA VAL A 86 -5.24 -22.77 7.16
C VAL A 86 -3.75 -22.86 7.46
N ALA A 87 -2.91 -22.16 6.74
CA ALA A 87 -1.46 -22.14 6.98
C ALA A 87 -1.13 -21.55 8.37
N GLY A 88 -1.80 -20.45 8.77
CA GLY A 88 -1.66 -19.85 10.09
C GLY A 88 -2.09 -20.80 11.21
N LEU A 89 -3.21 -21.49 11.02
CA LEU A 89 -3.70 -22.49 11.96
C LEU A 89 -2.68 -23.61 12.15
N LEU A 90 -2.23 -24.23 11.05
CA LEU A 90 -1.28 -25.34 11.10
C LEU A 90 0.07 -24.94 11.68
N ALA A 91 0.59 -23.77 11.32
CA ALA A 91 1.86 -23.26 11.83
C ALA A 91 1.84 -22.97 13.34
N SER A 92 0.66 -22.71 13.90
CA SER A 92 0.49 -22.40 15.33
C SER A 92 0.26 -23.64 16.22
N LEU A 93 0.00 -24.81 15.64
CA LEU A 93 -0.25 -26.04 16.42
C LEU A 93 0.94 -26.46 17.30
N PRO A 94 2.21 -26.50 16.79
CA PRO A 94 3.35 -26.89 17.64
C PRO A 94 3.55 -25.96 18.86
N PRO A 95 3.58 -24.62 18.72
CA PRO A 95 3.72 -23.75 19.88
C PRO A 95 2.48 -23.73 20.78
N ALA A 96 1.29 -24.02 20.26
CA ALA A 96 0.06 -24.12 21.04
C ALA A 96 0.05 -25.34 21.97
N ALA A 97 0.62 -26.47 21.55
CA ALA A 97 0.71 -27.69 22.35
C ALA A 97 1.58 -27.51 23.60
N GLY A 98 2.56 -26.61 23.59
CA GLY A 98 3.41 -26.27 24.73
C GLY A 98 2.95 -25.06 25.56
N ALA A 99 1.83 -24.42 25.19
CA ALA A 99 1.37 -23.20 25.84
C ALA A 99 0.46 -23.50 27.06
N PRO A 100 0.70 -22.87 28.23
CA PRO A 100 -0.11 -23.13 29.42
C PRO A 100 -1.53 -22.54 29.30
N GLY A 101 -2.55 -23.34 29.71
CA GLY A 101 -3.91 -22.89 29.88
C GLY A 101 -4.62 -22.40 28.61
N ARG A 102 -5.31 -21.25 28.71
CA ARG A 102 -6.14 -20.68 27.63
C ARG A 102 -5.36 -20.24 26.40
N LEU A 103 -4.04 -20.01 26.52
CA LEU A 103 -3.18 -19.62 25.40
C LEU A 103 -3.07 -20.71 24.32
N GLY A 104 -3.18 -22.00 24.71
CA GLY A 104 -3.16 -23.11 23.77
C GLY A 104 -4.27 -23.07 22.71
N TYR A 105 -5.45 -22.52 23.06
CA TYR A 105 -6.57 -22.37 22.12
C TYR A 105 -6.62 -21.02 21.44
N LEU A 106 -6.21 -19.95 22.12
CA LEU A 106 -6.21 -18.59 21.56
C LEU A 106 -5.18 -18.42 20.45
N LEU A 107 -4.03 -19.06 20.58
CA LEU A 107 -2.94 -18.92 19.61
C LEU A 107 -3.30 -19.41 18.20
N PRO A 108 -3.89 -20.62 18.03
CA PRO A 108 -4.33 -21.09 16.71
C PRO A 108 -5.43 -20.21 16.09
N VAL A 109 -6.38 -19.74 16.88
CA VAL A 109 -7.45 -18.86 16.39
C VAL A 109 -6.89 -17.51 15.93
N ALA A 110 -6.01 -16.91 16.73
CA ALA A 110 -5.36 -15.65 16.39
C ALA A 110 -4.47 -15.80 15.13
N ALA A 111 -3.72 -16.90 15.00
CA ALA A 111 -2.88 -17.16 13.85
C ALA A 111 -3.70 -17.41 12.57
N ALA A 112 -4.82 -18.12 12.66
CA ALA A 112 -5.74 -18.29 11.54
C ALA A 112 -6.37 -16.97 11.10
N ALA A 113 -6.81 -16.14 12.05
CA ALA A 113 -7.35 -14.80 11.78
C ALA A 113 -6.29 -13.87 11.14
N ALA A 114 -5.07 -13.88 11.64
CA ALA A 114 -3.96 -13.12 11.07
C ALA A 114 -3.65 -13.57 9.64
N GLY A 115 -3.59 -14.87 9.37
CA GLY A 115 -3.40 -15.43 8.04
C GLY A 115 -4.52 -15.07 7.05
N PHE A 116 -5.78 -15.01 7.53
CA PHE A 116 -6.92 -14.58 6.73
C PHE A 116 -6.87 -13.08 6.40
N LEU A 117 -6.43 -12.22 7.32
CA LEU A 117 -6.38 -10.78 7.17
C LEU A 117 -5.13 -10.29 6.41
N ALA A 118 -4.06 -11.09 6.40
CA ALA A 118 -2.77 -10.71 5.83
C ALA A 118 -2.87 -10.24 4.35
N PRO A 119 -3.58 -10.94 3.42
CA PRO A 119 -3.72 -10.49 2.04
C PRO A 119 -4.44 -9.13 1.93
N ASP A 120 -5.44 -8.86 2.78
CA ASP A 120 -6.14 -7.57 2.78
C ASP A 120 -5.24 -6.43 3.23
N LEU A 121 -4.46 -6.64 4.29
CA LEU A 121 -3.52 -5.65 4.80
C LEU A 121 -2.45 -5.33 3.76
N TRP A 122 -1.95 -6.36 3.06
CA TRP A 122 -0.99 -6.18 1.98
C TRP A 122 -1.58 -5.39 0.80
N LEU A 123 -2.80 -5.73 0.31
CA LEU A 123 -3.48 -4.99 -0.75
C LEU A 123 -3.70 -3.52 -0.35
N ARG A 124 -4.16 -3.27 0.89
CA ARG A 124 -4.32 -1.90 1.43
C ARG A 124 -2.99 -1.15 1.51
N GLY A 125 -1.94 -1.80 2.00
CA GLY A 125 -0.60 -1.21 2.06
C GLY A 125 -0.07 -0.84 0.68
N ARG A 126 -0.21 -1.76 -0.29
CA ARG A 126 0.21 -1.56 -1.68
C ARG A 126 -0.59 -0.45 -2.36
N SER A 127 -1.91 -0.42 -2.24
CA SER A 127 -2.76 0.63 -2.83
C SER A 127 -2.44 2.00 -2.24
N ARG A 128 -2.27 2.09 -0.90
CA ARG A 128 -1.87 3.33 -0.23
C ARG A 128 -0.49 3.83 -0.69
N ARG A 129 0.48 2.93 -0.84
CA ARG A 129 1.81 3.30 -1.35
C ARG A 129 1.74 3.82 -2.77
N ARG A 130 0.99 3.15 -3.67
CA ARG A 130 0.76 3.62 -5.05
C ARG A 130 0.07 4.97 -5.07
N ALA A 131 -1.00 5.14 -4.30
CA ALA A 131 -1.73 6.40 -4.20
C ALA A 131 -0.83 7.54 -3.73
N ARG A 132 0.07 7.33 -2.77
CA ARG A 132 1.03 8.34 -2.33
C ARG A 132 1.99 8.76 -3.44
N VAL A 133 2.53 7.81 -4.21
CA VAL A 133 3.43 8.12 -5.34
C VAL A 133 2.68 8.90 -6.40
N MET A 134 1.51 8.43 -6.84
CA MET A 134 0.69 9.12 -7.83
C MET A 134 0.23 10.52 -7.37
N ALA A 135 -0.01 10.71 -6.06
CA ALA A 135 -0.37 12.01 -5.51
C ALA A 135 0.77 13.04 -5.60
N VAL A 136 2.03 12.58 -5.57
CA VAL A 136 3.20 13.45 -5.80
C VAL A 136 3.33 13.83 -7.27
N GLU A 137 2.97 12.93 -8.19
CA GLU A 137 3.02 13.12 -9.64
C GLU A 137 1.86 13.97 -10.18
N LEU A 138 0.74 14.02 -9.44
CA LEU A 138 -0.52 14.62 -9.90
C LEU A 138 -0.39 16.08 -10.39
N PRO A 139 0.26 17.01 -9.67
CA PRO A 139 0.38 18.40 -10.13
C PRO A 139 1.07 18.48 -11.50
N ASP A 140 2.17 17.77 -11.65
CA ASP A 140 3.00 17.79 -12.85
C ASP A 140 2.21 17.24 -14.06
N VAL A 141 1.44 16.18 -13.84
CA VAL A 141 0.57 15.55 -14.85
C VAL A 141 -0.58 16.47 -15.24
N VAL A 142 -1.23 17.14 -14.28
CA VAL A 142 -2.34 18.07 -14.56
C VAL A 142 -1.84 19.29 -15.32
N ASP A 143 -0.67 19.83 -15.00
CA ASP A 143 -0.05 20.92 -15.73
C ASP A 143 0.26 20.55 -17.18
N LEU A 144 0.86 19.37 -17.40
CA LEU A 144 1.13 18.88 -18.76
C LEU A 144 -0.17 18.66 -19.56
N LEU A 145 -1.21 18.13 -18.92
CA LEU A 145 -2.52 17.96 -19.57
C LEU A 145 -3.15 19.31 -19.93
N ARG A 146 -3.06 20.30 -19.04
CA ARG A 146 -3.53 21.66 -19.30
C ARG A 146 -2.84 22.24 -20.53
N VAL A 147 -1.52 22.18 -20.61
CA VAL A 147 -0.74 22.69 -21.74
C VAL A 147 -1.11 21.95 -23.03
N ALA A 148 -1.24 20.63 -23.00
CA ALA A 148 -1.62 19.83 -24.16
C ALA A 148 -3.01 20.19 -24.70
N LEU A 149 -3.98 20.42 -23.81
CA LEU A 149 -5.35 20.81 -24.19
C LEU A 149 -5.42 22.26 -24.67
N GLN A 150 -4.64 23.17 -24.08
CA GLN A 150 -4.51 24.54 -24.54
C GLN A 150 -3.86 24.64 -25.94
N ALA A 151 -2.96 23.70 -26.27
CA ALA A 151 -2.38 23.54 -27.59
C ALA A 151 -3.34 22.90 -28.61
N GLY A 152 -4.62 22.69 -28.24
CA GLY A 152 -5.66 22.14 -29.12
C GLY A 152 -5.66 20.64 -29.28
N LEU A 153 -4.87 19.88 -28.50
CA LEU A 153 -4.92 18.43 -28.57
C LEU A 153 -6.25 17.89 -28.06
N PRO A 154 -6.89 16.95 -28.79
CA PRO A 154 -8.07 16.26 -28.30
C PRO A 154 -7.76 15.55 -26.98
N PRO A 155 -8.70 15.47 -26.02
CA PRO A 155 -8.43 14.92 -24.69
C PRO A 155 -7.83 13.51 -24.68
N THR A 156 -8.26 12.62 -25.56
CA THR A 156 -7.68 11.26 -25.67
C THR A 156 -6.21 11.30 -26.10
N ARG A 157 -5.87 12.19 -27.06
CA ARG A 157 -4.48 12.39 -27.48
C ARG A 157 -3.65 13.09 -26.41
N ALA A 158 -4.23 14.05 -25.68
CA ALA A 158 -3.56 14.70 -24.55
C ALA A 158 -3.21 13.69 -23.47
N LEU A 159 -4.14 12.77 -23.09
CA LEU A 159 -3.87 11.70 -22.15
C LEU A 159 -2.75 10.77 -22.63
N ALA A 160 -2.75 10.38 -23.91
CA ALA A 160 -1.70 9.55 -24.49
C ALA A 160 -0.33 10.24 -24.46
N GLU A 161 -0.28 11.51 -24.87
CA GLU A 161 0.95 12.30 -24.98
C GLU A 161 1.58 12.55 -23.61
N VAL A 162 0.79 13.03 -22.66
CA VAL A 162 1.24 13.25 -21.28
C VAL A 162 1.68 11.92 -20.64
N GLY A 163 0.89 10.86 -20.86
CA GLY A 163 1.26 9.53 -20.38
C GLY A 163 2.59 9.03 -20.94
N ARG A 164 2.94 9.36 -22.19
CA ARG A 164 4.25 8.99 -22.78
C ARG A 164 5.38 9.79 -22.18
N ARG A 165 5.20 11.10 -21.97
CA ARG A 165 6.23 12.01 -21.47
C ARG A 165 6.49 11.87 -19.99
N HIS A 166 5.46 11.51 -19.21
CA HIS A 166 5.60 11.34 -17.76
C HIS A 166 5.93 9.88 -17.40
N PRO A 167 7.15 9.59 -16.90
CA PRO A 167 7.61 8.21 -16.67
C PRO A 167 6.99 7.56 -15.42
N GLY A 168 6.19 8.31 -14.64
CA GLY A 168 5.63 7.88 -13.36
C GLY A 168 4.48 6.89 -13.46
N LEU A 169 3.99 6.48 -12.28
CA LEU A 169 2.86 5.55 -12.16
C LEU A 169 1.56 6.14 -12.72
N LEU A 170 1.30 7.42 -12.48
CA LEU A 170 0.12 8.10 -13.00
C LEU A 170 0.19 8.23 -14.52
N GLY A 171 1.36 8.56 -15.08
CA GLY A 171 1.59 8.56 -16.52
C GLY A 171 1.29 7.21 -17.17
N ALA A 172 1.68 6.11 -16.52
CA ALA A 172 1.38 4.75 -17.00
C ALA A 172 -0.13 4.45 -17.00
N GLU A 173 -0.88 4.91 -16.00
CA GLU A 173 -2.34 4.73 -15.95
C GLU A 173 -3.05 5.62 -17.00
N LEU A 174 -2.55 6.83 -17.27
CA LEU A 174 -3.06 7.68 -18.36
C LEU A 174 -2.85 7.03 -19.72
N ARG A 175 -1.67 6.47 -20.00
CA ARG A 175 -1.41 5.72 -21.26
C ARG A 175 -2.39 4.58 -21.42
N ARG A 176 -2.66 3.84 -20.33
CA ARG A 176 -3.61 2.73 -20.35
C ARG A 176 -5.03 3.20 -20.70
N ALA A 177 -5.49 4.27 -20.06
CA ALA A 177 -6.80 4.84 -20.33
C ALA A 177 -6.92 5.32 -21.78
N ALA A 178 -5.89 6.01 -22.30
CA ALA A 178 -5.84 6.43 -23.68
C ALA A 178 -5.82 5.27 -24.68
N ALA A 179 -5.05 4.21 -24.38
CA ALA A 179 -5.01 3.00 -25.23
C ALA A 179 -6.36 2.28 -25.28
N GLN A 180 -7.09 2.22 -24.16
CA GLN A 180 -8.44 1.64 -24.14
C GLN A 180 -9.43 2.44 -24.99
N ALA A 181 -9.36 3.77 -24.91
CA ALA A 181 -10.19 4.63 -25.76
C ALA A 181 -9.83 4.49 -27.25
N ALA A 182 -8.53 4.31 -27.57
CA ALA A 182 -8.07 4.13 -28.95
C ALA A 182 -8.55 2.82 -29.60
N VAL A 183 -8.77 1.75 -28.81
CA VAL A 183 -9.32 0.48 -29.30
C VAL A 183 -10.87 0.47 -29.30
N GLY A 184 -11.52 1.63 -29.23
CA GLY A 184 -12.98 1.76 -29.34
C GLY A 184 -13.75 1.57 -28.02
N ARG A 185 -13.09 1.44 -26.89
CA ARG A 185 -13.80 1.40 -25.61
C ARG A 185 -14.42 2.76 -25.28
N PRO A 186 -15.66 2.84 -24.77
CA PRO A 186 -16.27 4.10 -24.38
C PRO A 186 -15.36 4.88 -23.45
N ARG A 187 -15.11 6.16 -23.76
CA ARG A 187 -14.18 7.01 -23.00
C ARG A 187 -14.57 7.13 -21.53
N ALA A 188 -15.87 7.25 -21.24
CA ALA A 188 -16.38 7.25 -19.87
C ALA A 188 -15.98 5.98 -19.11
N ALA A 189 -15.97 4.82 -19.75
CA ALA A 189 -15.54 3.56 -19.15
C ALA A 189 -14.03 3.53 -18.90
N ALA A 190 -13.21 4.06 -19.82
CA ALA A 190 -11.77 4.17 -19.66
C ALA A 190 -11.40 5.14 -18.51
N LEU A 191 -12.08 6.28 -18.39
CA LEU A 191 -11.92 7.23 -17.30
C LEU A 191 -12.41 6.67 -15.96
N ALA A 192 -13.49 5.88 -15.94
CA ALA A 192 -13.97 5.19 -14.75
C ALA A 192 -12.93 4.15 -14.26
N GLU A 193 -12.30 3.43 -15.17
CA GLU A 193 -11.22 2.50 -14.81
C GLU A 193 -9.99 3.25 -14.27
N LEU A 194 -9.61 4.38 -14.87
CA LEU A 194 -8.54 5.24 -14.36
C LEU A 194 -8.81 5.65 -12.90
N ARG A 195 -10.04 6.06 -12.55
CA ARG A 195 -10.43 6.40 -11.18
C ARG A 195 -10.27 5.22 -10.21
N ARG A 196 -10.67 4.01 -10.62
CA ARG A 196 -10.52 2.81 -9.77
C ARG A 196 -9.05 2.49 -9.51
N ARG A 197 -8.19 2.63 -10.53
CA ARG A 197 -6.77 2.30 -10.46
C ARG A 197 -5.92 3.39 -9.80
N ALA A 198 -6.38 4.63 -9.85
CA ALA A 198 -5.77 5.79 -9.21
C ALA A 198 -6.80 6.50 -8.30
N PRO A 199 -7.10 5.94 -7.11
CA PRO A 199 -8.15 6.44 -6.22
C PRO A 199 -7.68 7.70 -5.47
N LEU A 200 -7.51 8.79 -6.21
CA LEU A 200 -7.14 10.12 -5.72
C LEU A 200 -8.27 11.10 -6.01
N ALA A 201 -8.56 11.99 -5.07
CA ALA A 201 -9.56 13.05 -5.26
C ALA A 201 -9.25 13.89 -6.50
N GLY A 202 -7.98 14.25 -6.72
CA GLY A 202 -7.56 14.99 -7.90
C GLY A 202 -7.74 14.24 -9.22
N VAL A 203 -7.57 12.89 -9.24
CA VAL A 203 -7.87 12.10 -10.45
C VAL A 203 -9.37 12.02 -10.69
N ALA A 204 -10.18 11.95 -9.63
CA ALA A 204 -11.64 12.01 -9.76
C ALA A 204 -12.08 13.36 -10.33
N ALA A 205 -11.54 14.48 -9.83
CA ALA A 205 -11.79 15.82 -10.34
C ALA A 205 -11.33 15.98 -11.79
N LEU A 206 -10.12 15.48 -12.14
CA LEU A 206 -9.60 15.48 -13.51
C LEU A 206 -10.55 14.74 -14.47
N THR A 207 -10.94 13.52 -14.11
CA THR A 207 -11.82 12.73 -14.98
C THR A 207 -13.21 13.34 -15.12
N ALA A 208 -13.74 13.96 -14.06
CA ALA A 208 -15.01 14.69 -14.10
C ALA A 208 -14.91 15.93 -14.97
N ALA A 209 -13.80 16.69 -14.93
CA ALA A 209 -13.58 17.85 -15.79
C ALA A 209 -13.52 17.44 -17.28
N LEU A 210 -12.81 16.35 -17.58
CA LEU A 210 -12.72 15.82 -18.96
C LEU A 210 -14.08 15.29 -19.46
N ASP A 211 -14.84 14.57 -18.64
CA ASP A 211 -16.18 14.08 -19.01
C ASP A 211 -17.16 15.23 -19.24
N ARG A 212 -17.09 16.28 -18.43
CA ARG A 212 -17.91 17.49 -18.58
C ARG A 212 -17.56 18.25 -19.85
N ALA A 213 -16.27 18.40 -20.14
CA ALA A 213 -15.79 19.03 -21.37
C ALA A 213 -16.31 18.32 -22.63
N ASP A 214 -16.36 16.98 -22.60
CA ASP A 214 -16.90 16.19 -23.70
C ASP A 214 -18.41 16.36 -23.90
N ARG A 215 -19.17 16.41 -22.80
CA ARG A 215 -20.64 16.50 -22.87
C ARG A 215 -21.13 17.91 -23.20
N LEU A 216 -20.45 18.92 -22.67
CA LEU A 216 -20.89 20.32 -22.76
C LEU A 216 -20.09 21.12 -23.79
N GLY A 217 -19.03 20.58 -24.38
CA GLY A 217 -18.14 21.30 -25.28
C GLY A 217 -17.34 22.43 -24.61
N THR A 218 -17.33 22.50 -23.27
CA THR A 218 -16.65 23.57 -22.55
C THR A 218 -15.15 23.32 -22.44
N PRO A 219 -14.29 24.35 -22.63
CA PRO A 219 -12.85 24.16 -22.46
C PRO A 219 -12.50 23.72 -21.02
N PRO A 220 -11.80 22.60 -20.82
CA PRO A 220 -11.46 22.12 -19.48
C PRO A 220 -10.29 22.89 -18.84
N ALA A 221 -9.73 23.88 -19.53
CA ALA A 221 -8.50 24.58 -19.16
C ALA A 221 -8.58 25.26 -17.77
N GLU A 222 -9.70 25.94 -17.48
CA GLU A 222 -9.90 26.63 -16.19
C GLU A 222 -10.05 25.62 -15.04
N ALA A 223 -10.85 24.57 -15.23
CA ALA A 223 -11.03 23.52 -14.25
C ALA A 223 -9.70 22.80 -13.93
N LEU A 224 -8.88 22.56 -14.96
CA LEU A 224 -7.55 21.97 -14.79
C LEU A 224 -6.57 22.94 -14.12
N ALA A 225 -6.66 24.24 -14.39
CA ALA A 225 -5.83 25.25 -13.71
C ALA A 225 -6.15 25.33 -12.21
N ALA A 226 -7.44 25.27 -11.83
CA ALA A 226 -7.86 25.20 -10.44
C ALA A 226 -7.36 23.92 -9.77
N LEU A 227 -7.53 22.78 -10.42
CA LEU A 227 -7.06 21.48 -9.93
C LEU A 227 -5.52 21.44 -9.75
N ALA A 228 -4.77 22.05 -10.67
CA ALA A 228 -3.32 22.13 -10.57
C ALA A 228 -2.87 22.95 -9.35
N ARG A 229 -3.56 24.06 -9.06
CA ARG A 229 -3.31 24.87 -7.84
C ARG A 229 -3.58 24.07 -6.59
N GLU A 230 -4.76 23.47 -6.48
CA GLU A 230 -5.14 22.63 -5.35
C GLU A 230 -4.14 21.48 -5.11
N ALA A 231 -3.75 20.79 -6.17
CA ALA A 231 -2.79 19.69 -6.09
C ALA A 231 -1.39 20.14 -5.61
N ARG A 232 -0.95 21.35 -6.00
CA ARG A 232 0.31 21.94 -5.52
C ARG A 232 0.22 22.33 -4.04
N GLU A 233 -0.89 22.92 -3.62
CA GLU A 233 -1.13 23.28 -2.22
C GLU A 233 -1.15 22.03 -1.34
N ASP A 234 -1.84 20.97 -1.76
CA ASP A 234 -1.85 19.69 -1.07
C ASP A 234 -0.47 19.07 -0.96
N ARG A 235 0.34 19.18 -2.03
CA ARG A 235 1.73 18.71 -2.01
C ARG A 235 2.57 19.51 -1.00
N ALA A 236 2.38 20.83 -0.95
CA ALA A 236 3.07 21.71 0.01
C ALA A 236 2.66 21.40 1.45
N ARG A 237 1.35 21.26 1.71
CA ARG A 237 0.82 20.87 3.05
C ARG A 237 1.38 19.54 3.53
N ARG A 238 1.38 18.50 2.69
CA ARG A 238 1.95 17.18 3.03
C ARG A 238 3.44 17.23 3.35
N ARG A 239 4.20 18.09 2.65
CA ARG A 239 5.63 18.30 2.95
C ARG A 239 5.82 18.99 4.29
N ALA A 240 5.04 20.03 4.58
CA ALA A 240 5.06 20.74 5.87
C ALA A 240 4.67 19.81 7.02
N GLU A 241 3.61 19.00 6.84
CA GLU A 241 3.22 17.99 7.85
C GLU A 241 4.30 16.93 8.09
N ALA A 242 4.97 16.48 7.02
CA ALA A 242 6.06 15.52 7.14
C ALA A 242 7.25 16.11 7.91
N ALA A 243 7.59 17.37 7.65
CA ALA A 243 8.63 18.11 8.37
C ALA A 243 8.24 18.32 9.85
N ALA A 244 7.00 18.73 10.11
CA ALA A 244 6.49 18.92 11.47
C ALA A 244 6.51 17.62 12.30
N ARG A 245 6.23 16.48 11.69
CA ARG A 245 6.29 15.17 12.36
C ARG A 245 7.72 14.67 12.61
N ALA A 246 8.73 15.25 11.96
CA ALA A 246 10.13 14.89 12.20
C ALA A 246 10.69 15.54 13.48
N ALA A 247 10.25 16.76 13.81
CA ALA A 247 10.73 17.52 14.97
C ALA A 247 10.60 16.76 16.32
N PRO A 248 9.44 16.18 16.70
CA PRO A 248 9.31 15.48 17.97
C PRO A 248 10.14 14.20 18.03
N LYS A 249 10.43 13.55 16.90
CA LYS A 249 11.29 12.36 16.87
C LYS A 249 12.74 12.70 17.18
N ILE A 250 13.23 13.82 16.67
CA ILE A 250 14.58 14.30 16.94
C ILE A 250 14.71 14.67 18.43
N GLN A 251 13.72 15.38 19.00
CA GLN A 251 13.70 15.72 20.41
C GLN A 251 13.68 14.47 21.30
N LEU A 252 12.91 13.45 20.95
CA LEU A 252 12.84 12.21 21.72
C LEU A 252 14.17 11.45 21.69
N VAL A 253 14.85 11.39 20.54
CA VAL A 253 16.18 10.75 20.42
C VAL A 253 17.21 11.51 21.25
N VAL A 254 17.21 12.85 21.17
CA VAL A 254 18.12 13.70 21.96
C VAL A 254 17.86 13.51 23.45
N ALA A 255 16.61 13.56 23.89
CA ALA A 255 16.26 13.35 25.30
C ALA A 255 16.65 11.96 25.80
N LEU A 256 16.41 10.91 25.00
CA LEU A 256 16.74 9.52 25.35
C LEU A 256 18.25 9.28 25.46
N LEU A 257 19.07 10.04 24.75
CA LEU A 257 20.54 9.96 24.81
C LEU A 257 21.12 10.85 25.87
N LEU A 258 20.60 12.07 26.00
CA LEU A 258 21.17 13.11 26.85
C LEU A 258 20.81 12.88 28.32
N VAL A 259 19.57 12.46 28.62
CA VAL A 259 19.13 12.23 30.02
C VAL A 259 19.95 11.12 30.72
N PRO A 260 20.11 9.91 30.12
CA PRO A 260 20.93 8.89 30.80
C PRO A 260 22.40 9.26 30.88
N SER A 261 22.96 9.97 29.91
CA SER A 261 24.38 10.40 29.98
C SER A 261 24.62 11.40 31.10
N VAL A 262 23.71 12.37 31.31
CA VAL A 262 23.79 13.33 32.41
C VAL A 262 23.61 12.62 33.76
N LEU A 263 22.65 11.68 33.86
CA LEU A 263 22.45 10.91 35.09
C LEU A 263 23.67 10.06 35.46
N LEU A 264 24.31 9.42 34.47
CA LEU A 264 25.55 8.69 34.70
C LEU A 264 26.68 9.58 35.13
N LEU A 265 26.81 10.77 34.55
CA LEU A 265 27.84 11.76 34.92
C LEU A 265 27.64 12.26 36.36
N VAL A 266 26.39 12.56 36.74
CA VAL A 266 26.06 12.99 38.13
C VAL A 266 26.30 11.84 39.11
N ALA A 267 25.90 10.60 38.75
CA ALA A 267 26.16 9.44 39.61
C ALA A 267 27.67 9.18 39.80
N ALA A 268 28.47 9.32 38.75
CA ALA A 268 29.91 9.18 38.81
C ALA A 268 30.56 10.28 39.67
N ALA A 269 30.04 11.51 39.62
CA ALA A 269 30.53 12.63 40.43
C ALA A 269 30.18 12.49 41.92
N LEU A 270 29.05 11.86 42.26
CA LEU A 270 28.61 11.64 43.64
C LEU A 270 29.21 10.34 44.26
N ALA A 271 29.62 9.39 43.43
CA ALA A 271 30.15 8.10 43.91
C ALA A 271 31.32 8.22 44.92
N PRO A 272 32.35 9.10 44.71
CA PRO A 272 33.44 9.25 45.66
C PRO A 272 32.99 9.87 47.01
N ALA A 273 32.00 10.76 46.98
CA ALA A 273 31.48 11.40 48.20
C ALA A 273 30.71 10.41 49.10
N VAL A 274 30.01 9.47 48.49
CA VAL A 274 29.28 8.39 49.21
C VAL A 274 30.25 7.36 49.75
N LEU A 275 31.28 6.99 49.00
CA LEU A 275 32.31 6.02 49.42
C LEU A 275 33.24 6.54 50.52
N SER A 276 33.42 7.87 50.65
CA SER A 276 34.19 8.50 51.71
C SER A 276 33.40 8.73 53.01
N ALA A 277 32.09 8.57 52.99
CA ALA A 277 31.19 8.75 54.14
C ALA A 277 30.82 7.43 54.86
N THR A 278 31.22 6.28 54.28
CA THR A 278 31.11 4.94 54.88
C THR A 278 32.46 4.45 55.36
#